data_4f30b2446142084be563f367f7671b5f
#
_entry.id   4f30b2446142084be563f367f7671b5f
#
_cell.length_a   1.000
_cell.length_b   1.000
_cell.length_c   1.000
_cell.angle_alpha   90.00
_cell.angle_beta   90.00
_cell.angle_gamma   90.00
#
_symmetry.space_group_name_H-M   'P 1'
#
loop_
_entity.id
_entity.type
_entity.pdbx_description
1 polymer ?
#
loop_
_entity_poly.entity_id
_entity_poly.type
_entity_poly.pdbx_seq_one_letter_code
_entity_poly.pdbx_strand_id
1 'polypeptide(L)'
;MIDLIELKSRWNDVLDLLERSNRIAWLAYFDGRLSGLSEGELTLDFSDAAKLAGDHDYTYVRKNEHRKALENAIKEVTGEEIKVVES
;
A
#
# COMPACT_ATOMS: atom_id res chain seq x y z
N MET A 1 -14.14 12.43 -4.31
CA MET A 1 -13.42 11.48 -3.48
C MET A 1 -13.24 10.16 -4.23
N ILE A 2 -12.05 9.59 -4.22
CA ILE A 2 -11.76 8.33 -4.90
C ILE A 2 -12.41 7.16 -4.15
N ASP A 3 -12.96 6.19 -4.89
CA ASP A 3 -13.48 4.97 -4.28
C ASP A 3 -12.47 3.82 -4.42
N LEU A 4 -12.80 2.67 -3.81
CA LEU A 4 -11.90 1.52 -3.80
C LEU A 4 -11.65 0.97 -5.21
N ILE A 5 -12.67 0.96 -6.06
CA ILE A 5 -12.54 0.45 -7.43
C ILE A 5 -11.59 1.31 -8.23
N GLU A 6 -11.73 2.64 -8.13
CA GLU A 6 -10.83 3.55 -8.83
C GLU A 6 -9.40 3.46 -8.28
N LEU A 7 -9.24 3.34 -6.97
CA LEU A 7 -7.93 3.18 -6.38
C LEU A 7 -7.26 1.89 -6.84
N LYS A 8 -8.02 0.80 -6.92
CA LYS A 8 -7.48 -0.47 -7.45
C LYS A 8 -7.01 -0.32 -8.89
N SER A 9 -7.73 0.44 -9.70
CA SER A 9 -7.35 0.65 -11.10
C SER A 9 -6.05 1.44 -11.24
N ARG A 10 -5.70 2.22 -10.22
CA ARG A 10 -4.48 3.04 -10.21
C ARG A 10 -3.38 2.46 -9.33
N TRP A 11 -3.62 1.30 -8.72
CA TRP A 11 -2.68 0.74 -7.74
C TRP A 11 -1.32 0.40 -8.34
N ASN A 12 -1.28 -0.06 -9.59
CA ASN A 12 -0.01 -0.32 -10.27
C ASN A 12 0.81 0.96 -10.43
N ASP A 13 0.15 2.09 -10.70
CA ASP A 13 0.85 3.37 -10.80
C ASP A 13 1.42 3.79 -9.44
N VAL A 14 0.66 3.55 -8.37
CA VAL A 14 1.13 3.82 -7.01
C VAL A 14 2.36 2.97 -6.69
N LEU A 15 2.29 1.68 -6.98
CA LEU A 15 3.40 0.76 -6.72
C LEU A 15 4.63 1.10 -7.56
N ASP A 16 4.44 1.46 -8.83
CA ASP A 16 5.55 1.86 -9.70
C ASP A 16 6.26 3.09 -9.16
N LEU A 17 5.48 4.08 -8.72
CA LEU A 17 6.06 5.29 -8.15
C LEU A 17 6.78 4.98 -6.84
N LEU A 18 6.19 4.13 -6.00
CA LEU A 18 6.79 3.74 -4.75
C LEU A 18 8.10 2.99 -4.96
N GLU A 19 8.13 2.07 -5.92
CA GLU A 19 9.36 1.32 -6.26
C GLU A 19 10.48 2.25 -6.67
N ARG A 20 10.17 3.26 -7.47
CA ARG A 20 11.17 4.22 -7.95
C ARG A 20 11.66 5.16 -6.85
N SER A 21 10.77 5.55 -5.93
CA SER A 21 11.11 6.53 -4.90
C SER A 21 11.65 5.90 -3.61
N ASN A 22 11.15 4.72 -3.25
CA ASN A 22 11.58 4.04 -2.02
C ASN A 22 11.34 2.54 -2.17
N ARG A 23 12.35 1.84 -2.64
CA ARG A 23 12.24 0.41 -2.93
C ARG A 23 11.98 -0.42 -1.68
N ILE A 24 12.49 -0.01 -0.53
CA ILE A 24 12.25 -0.74 0.72
C ILE A 24 10.78 -0.65 1.11
N ALA A 25 10.17 0.54 0.97
CA ALA A 25 8.75 0.70 1.20
C ALA A 25 7.94 -0.13 0.20
N TRP A 26 8.38 -0.18 -1.07
CA TRP A 26 7.72 -1.02 -2.07
C TRP A 26 7.75 -2.49 -1.66
N LEU A 27 8.90 -3.00 -1.20
CA LEU A 27 9.01 -4.38 -0.72
C LEU A 27 8.07 -4.65 0.47
N ALA A 28 7.83 -3.64 1.29
CA ALA A 28 6.97 -3.78 2.45
C ALA A 28 5.48 -3.89 2.07
N TYR A 29 5.07 -3.30 0.95
CA TYR A 29 3.65 -3.14 0.63
C TYR A 29 3.20 -3.71 -0.71
N PHE A 30 4.11 -4.17 -1.57
CA PHE A 30 3.74 -4.58 -2.93
C PHE A 30 2.75 -5.75 -2.96
N ASP A 31 2.79 -6.62 -1.95
CA ASP A 31 1.96 -7.82 -1.89
C ASP A 31 0.71 -7.64 -1.03
N GLY A 32 0.46 -6.42 -0.53
CA GLY A 32 -0.76 -6.14 0.20
C GLY A 32 -1.98 -6.08 -0.71
N ARG A 33 -3.10 -6.60 -0.24
CA ARG A 33 -4.35 -6.58 -0.97
C ARG A 33 -5.23 -5.44 -0.45
N LEU A 34 -5.83 -4.67 -1.35
CA LEU A 34 -6.75 -3.61 -0.97
C LEU A 34 -8.07 -4.23 -0.53
N SER A 35 -8.33 -4.23 0.76
CA SER A 35 -9.54 -4.86 1.32
C SER A 35 -10.67 -3.87 1.58
N GLY A 36 -10.36 -2.59 1.74
CA GLY A 36 -11.40 -1.59 1.97
C GLY A 36 -10.87 -0.18 1.92
N LEU A 37 -11.74 0.76 1.58
CA LEU A 37 -11.43 2.18 1.60
C LEU A 37 -12.64 2.90 2.16
N SER A 38 -12.48 3.55 3.31
CA SER A 38 -13.57 4.24 4.00
C SER A 38 -13.03 5.45 4.73
N GLU A 39 -13.67 6.59 4.53
CA GLU A 39 -13.36 7.83 5.25
C GLU A 39 -11.88 8.22 5.16
N GLY A 40 -11.29 8.06 3.96
CA GLY A 40 -9.91 8.43 3.73
C GLY A 40 -8.90 7.44 4.31
N GLU A 41 -9.33 6.23 4.65
CA GLU A 41 -8.49 5.21 5.25
C GLU A 41 -8.51 3.95 4.40
N LEU A 42 -7.35 3.55 3.91
CA LEU A 42 -7.20 2.34 3.09
C LEU A 42 -6.72 1.19 3.97
N THR A 43 -7.46 0.09 3.95
CA THR A 43 -7.09 -1.11 4.68
C THR A 43 -6.42 -2.09 3.73
N LEU A 44 -5.21 -2.52 4.08
CA LEU A 44 -4.47 -3.53 3.33
C LEU A 44 -4.46 -4.84 4.09
N ASP A 45 -4.70 -5.93 3.36
CA ASP A 45 -4.72 -7.28 3.89
C ASP A 45 -3.51 -8.04 3.40
N PHE A 46 -2.71 -8.55 4.31
CA PHE A 46 -1.48 -9.30 4.00
C PHE A 46 -1.61 -10.81 4.29
N SER A 47 -2.82 -11.30 4.57
CA SER A 47 -3.01 -12.71 4.92
C SER A 47 -2.58 -13.64 3.78
N ASP A 48 -2.92 -13.30 2.54
CA ASP A 48 -2.51 -14.10 1.39
C ASP A 48 -1.01 -14.03 1.13
N ALA A 49 -0.43 -12.84 1.34
CA ALA A 49 1.01 -12.65 1.19
C ALA A 49 1.78 -13.54 2.14
N ALA A 50 1.33 -13.65 3.39
CA ALA A 50 1.98 -14.49 4.38
C ALA A 50 1.98 -15.97 3.97
N LYS A 51 0.90 -16.42 3.33
CA LYS A 51 0.79 -17.81 2.86
C LYS A 51 1.72 -18.07 1.66
N LEU A 52 1.78 -17.12 0.75
CA LEU A 52 2.57 -17.27 -0.48
C LEU A 52 4.06 -17.10 -0.21
N ALA A 53 4.42 -16.26 0.75
CA ALA A 53 5.81 -15.97 1.07
C ALA A 53 6.49 -17.10 1.84
N GLY A 54 5.74 -18.02 2.42
CA GLY A 54 6.31 -19.09 3.22
C GLY A 54 7.03 -18.55 4.44
N ASP A 55 8.36 -18.70 4.47
CA ASP A 55 9.17 -18.21 5.57
C ASP A 55 9.49 -16.71 5.49
N HIS A 56 9.15 -16.07 4.38
CA HIS A 56 9.43 -14.65 4.22
C HIS A 56 8.32 -13.80 4.82
N ASP A 57 8.67 -13.02 5.81
CA ASP A 57 7.73 -12.12 6.47
C ASP A 57 8.32 -10.72 6.41
N TYR A 58 7.66 -9.84 5.66
CA TYR A 58 8.11 -8.46 5.48
C TYR A 58 7.52 -7.50 6.51
N THR A 59 6.83 -8.01 7.54
CA THR A 59 6.24 -7.17 8.57
C THR A 59 7.29 -6.24 9.21
N TYR A 60 8.50 -6.72 9.39
CA TYR A 60 9.57 -5.94 10.02
C TYR A 60 10.00 -4.72 9.21
N VAL A 61 9.69 -4.67 7.91
CA VAL A 61 10.00 -3.49 7.08
C VAL A 61 8.81 -2.55 6.91
N ARG A 62 7.64 -2.89 7.46
CA ARG A 62 6.47 -2.02 7.43
C ARG A 62 6.50 -1.04 8.59
N LYS A 63 7.45 -0.11 8.54
CA LYS A 63 7.63 0.93 9.54
C LYS A 63 6.85 2.18 9.18
N ASN A 64 6.68 3.09 10.14
CA ASN A 64 5.96 4.34 9.90
C ASN A 64 6.51 5.12 8.72
N GLU A 65 7.83 5.19 8.56
CA GLU A 65 8.44 5.90 7.45
C GLU A 65 8.08 5.28 6.11
N HIS A 66 7.98 3.96 6.03
CA HIS A 66 7.62 3.25 4.81
C HIS A 66 6.13 3.41 4.52
N ARG A 67 5.30 3.41 5.56
CA ARG A 67 3.88 3.68 5.40
C ARG A 67 3.64 5.09 4.87
N LYS A 68 4.37 6.07 5.39
CA LYS A 68 4.28 7.45 4.90
C LYS A 68 4.71 7.56 3.44
N ALA A 69 5.74 6.81 3.04
CA ALA A 69 6.16 6.79 1.64
C ALA A 69 5.04 6.26 0.74
N LEU A 70 4.34 5.21 1.17
CA LEU A 70 3.19 4.69 0.43
C LEU A 70 2.07 5.72 0.38
N GLU A 71 1.76 6.35 1.50
CA GLU A 71 0.72 7.38 1.56
C GLU A 71 1.05 8.55 0.63
N ASN A 72 2.32 8.96 0.56
CA ASN A 72 2.75 10.01 -0.36
C ASN A 72 2.60 9.59 -1.82
N ALA A 73 2.92 8.34 -2.15
CA ALA A 73 2.74 7.82 -3.50
C ALA A 73 1.27 7.82 -3.89
N ILE A 74 0.38 7.41 -2.98
CA ILE A 74 -1.06 7.45 -3.22
C ILE A 74 -1.51 8.89 -3.49
N LYS A 75 -1.04 9.83 -2.69
CA LYS A 75 -1.40 11.24 -2.86
C LYS A 75 -0.94 11.79 -4.21
N GLU A 76 0.26 11.45 -4.64
CA GLU A 76 0.76 11.91 -5.93
C GLU A 76 -0.03 11.34 -7.10
N VAL A 77 -0.44 10.09 -7.02
CA VAL A 77 -1.18 9.44 -8.11
C VAL A 77 -2.65 9.88 -8.13
N THR A 78 -3.27 10.00 -6.95
CA THR A 78 -4.72 10.26 -6.86
C THR A 78 -5.07 11.70 -6.55
N GLY A 79 -4.15 12.45 -5.97
CA GLY A 79 -4.39 13.81 -5.51
C GLY A 79 -5.09 13.89 -4.15
N GLU A 80 -5.31 12.76 -3.50
CA GLU A 80 -6.01 12.71 -2.22
C GLU A 80 -5.15 12.14 -1.10
N GLU A 81 -5.30 12.71 0.09
CA GLU A 81 -4.63 12.19 1.28
C GLU A 81 -5.40 10.99 1.82
N ILE A 82 -4.75 9.82 1.80
CA ILE A 82 -5.36 8.57 2.25
C ILE A 82 -4.40 7.94 3.25
N LYS A 83 -4.92 7.59 4.43
CA LYS A 83 -4.14 6.87 5.43
C LYS A 83 -4.17 5.38 5.13
N VAL A 84 -3.05 4.72 5.37
CA VAL A 84 -2.93 3.28 5.16
C VAL A 84 -2.92 2.58 6.52
N VAL A 85 -3.78 1.56 6.66
CA VAL A 85 -3.82 0.71 7.85
C VAL A 85 -3.73 -0.75 7.43
N GLU A 86 -3.22 -1.58 8.32
CA GLU A 86 -3.13 -3.02 8.09
C GLU A 86 -4.27 -3.73 8.83
N SER A 87 -4.86 -4.69 8.15
CA SER A 87 -5.90 -5.50 8.78
C SER A 87 -5.30 -6.62 9.62
#